data_612fca197b4228c1715a2ebfc710957e
#
_entry.id   612fca197b4228c1715a2ebfc710957e
#
_cell.length_a   1.000
_cell.length_b   1.000
_cell.length_c   1.000
_cell.angle_alpha   90.00
_cell.angle_beta   90.00
_cell.angle_gamma   90.00
#
_symmetry.space_group_name_H-M   'P 1'
#
loop_
_entity.id
_entity.type
_entity.pdbx_description
1 polymer ?
#
loop_
_entity_poly.entity_id
_entity_poly.type
_entity_poly.pdbx_seq_one_letter_code
_entity_poly.pdbx_strand_id
1 'polypeptide(L)'
;MNQELIGKFIAECRKEKNMTQQELADKIGVTDKAISKWENGRGMPDLSLMNPLCTALGITINELISGERINKTEYLEKANKNILRTINYTNKKINKIKLMFKISIGVILLIFVTLVTLFIIDVNRIKNNEPVLFSTWGYNYAPAIDLHEEEIEIAIKDYLVEKSDKEPAHYESEKGFVSFKIYLLEEKEKNLHYNIYAWVLEEKYYKENNEIKKDSGSSIPYKFVVKYLDDEYVVADSRIPRDGSLYIKDMKNIFPYLVRKDMDDIYIDGTIERLQLDIQEQIKLYFHK
;
A
#
# COMPACT_ATOMS: atom_id res chain seq x y z
N MET A 1 -25.16 18.69 36.60
CA MET A 1 -26.05 19.83 36.44
C MET A 1 -27.40 19.32 35.94
N ASN A 2 -28.48 19.80 36.53
CA ASN A 2 -29.83 19.43 36.10
C ASN A 2 -30.30 20.46 35.01
N GLN A 3 -30.22 20.06 33.76
CA GLN A 3 -30.52 20.95 32.61
C GLN A 3 -31.98 21.40 32.59
N GLU A 4 -32.91 20.53 33.05
CA GLU A 4 -34.32 20.87 33.11
C GLU A 4 -34.59 21.96 34.15
N LEU A 5 -33.96 21.87 35.35
CA LEU A 5 -34.09 22.86 36.40
C LEU A 5 -33.55 24.24 35.94
N ILE A 6 -32.38 24.22 35.34
CA ILE A 6 -31.74 25.45 34.82
C ILE A 6 -32.57 26.04 33.69
N GLY A 7 -33.11 25.23 32.79
CA GLY A 7 -33.96 25.69 31.69
C GLY A 7 -35.24 26.36 32.21
N LYS A 8 -35.91 25.73 33.15
CA LYS A 8 -37.11 26.33 33.82
C LYS A 8 -36.77 27.67 34.46
N PHE A 9 -35.66 27.78 35.16
CA PHE A 9 -35.20 28.98 35.83
C PHE A 9 -34.88 30.10 34.82
N ILE A 10 -34.27 29.81 33.69
CA ILE A 10 -34.06 30.74 32.58
C ILE A 10 -35.41 31.29 32.11
N ALA A 11 -36.39 30.41 31.86
CA ALA A 11 -37.72 30.82 31.40
C ALA A 11 -38.46 31.67 32.43
N GLU A 12 -38.34 31.36 33.72
CA GLU A 12 -38.94 32.16 34.80
C GLU A 12 -38.30 33.54 34.86
N CYS A 13 -36.97 33.66 34.91
CA CYS A 13 -36.26 34.94 34.94
C CYS A 13 -36.54 35.82 33.71
N ARG A 14 -36.69 35.21 32.52
CA ARG A 14 -37.07 35.93 31.31
C ARG A 14 -38.48 36.50 31.40
N LYS A 15 -39.42 35.66 31.86
CA LYS A 15 -40.83 36.07 32.04
C LYS A 15 -40.97 37.17 33.11
N GLU A 16 -40.23 37.10 34.23
CA GLU A 16 -40.17 38.16 35.23
C GLU A 16 -39.76 39.51 34.63
N LYS A 17 -38.95 39.51 33.56
CA LYS A 17 -38.55 40.72 32.83
C LYS A 17 -39.47 41.07 31.65
N ASN A 18 -40.58 40.37 31.48
CA ASN A 18 -41.55 40.56 30.39
C ASN A 18 -40.93 40.44 28.99
N MET A 19 -39.89 39.60 28.82
CA MET A 19 -39.23 39.38 27.53
C MET A 19 -39.76 38.12 26.82
N THR A 20 -39.90 38.21 25.51
CA THR A 20 -40.10 37.05 24.65
C THR A 20 -38.79 36.25 24.48
N GLN A 21 -38.87 35.03 23.99
CA GLN A 21 -37.66 34.25 23.65
C GLN A 21 -36.81 34.97 22.58
N GLN A 22 -37.43 35.57 21.59
CA GLN A 22 -36.76 36.35 20.55
C GLN A 22 -36.00 37.54 21.13
N GLU A 23 -36.63 38.35 21.98
CA GLU A 23 -36.00 39.53 22.61
C GLU A 23 -34.80 39.15 23.50
N LEU A 24 -34.87 38.00 24.21
CA LEU A 24 -33.72 37.51 24.96
C LEU A 24 -32.61 37.04 24.01
N ALA A 25 -32.97 36.35 22.92
CA ALA A 25 -32.03 35.89 21.89
C ALA A 25 -31.29 37.06 21.25
N ASP A 26 -31.99 38.09 20.83
CA ASP A 26 -31.43 39.32 20.22
C ASP A 26 -30.46 40.05 21.17
N LYS A 27 -30.79 40.08 22.48
CA LYS A 27 -29.92 40.72 23.50
C LYS A 27 -28.58 40.03 23.69
N ILE A 28 -28.49 38.71 23.45
CA ILE A 28 -27.29 37.94 23.70
C ILE A 28 -26.65 37.38 22.41
N GLY A 29 -27.22 37.76 21.25
CA GLY A 29 -26.64 37.39 19.93
C GLY A 29 -26.81 35.92 19.54
N VAL A 30 -27.95 35.31 19.89
CA VAL A 30 -28.27 33.91 19.52
C VAL A 30 -29.62 33.83 18.83
N THR A 31 -30.05 32.62 18.43
CA THR A 31 -31.39 32.43 17.84
C THR A 31 -32.43 32.12 18.92
N ASP A 32 -33.70 32.45 18.65
CA ASP A 32 -34.85 32.09 19.46
C ASP A 32 -34.91 30.55 19.71
N LYS A 33 -34.55 29.77 18.72
CA LYS A 33 -34.47 28.31 18.82
C LYS A 33 -33.44 27.83 19.86
N ALA A 34 -32.34 28.59 20.01
CA ALA A 34 -31.34 28.30 21.05
C ALA A 34 -31.93 28.56 22.44
N ILE A 35 -32.58 29.69 22.63
CA ILE A 35 -33.28 30.01 23.90
C ILE A 35 -34.33 28.95 24.20
N SER A 36 -35.19 28.62 23.25
CA SER A 36 -36.21 27.58 23.40
C SER A 36 -35.62 26.24 23.79
N LYS A 37 -34.50 25.87 23.19
CA LYS A 37 -33.75 24.61 23.50
C LYS A 37 -33.25 24.61 24.94
N TRP A 38 -32.72 25.75 25.43
CA TRP A 38 -32.21 25.85 26.79
C TRP A 38 -33.37 25.83 27.80
N GLU A 39 -34.45 26.61 27.58
CA GLU A 39 -35.61 26.67 28.47
C GLU A 39 -36.31 25.31 28.62
N ASN A 40 -36.29 24.48 27.56
CA ASN A 40 -36.84 23.11 27.60
C ASN A 40 -35.85 22.03 28.11
N GLY A 41 -34.67 22.43 28.60
CA GLY A 41 -33.68 21.51 29.12
C GLY A 41 -33.01 20.61 28.07
N ARG A 42 -33.15 20.89 26.77
CA ARG A 42 -32.59 20.12 25.65
C ARG A 42 -31.16 20.53 25.29
N GLY A 43 -30.58 21.48 26.03
CA GLY A 43 -29.22 21.95 25.87
C GLY A 43 -28.86 22.99 26.93
N MET A 44 -27.61 23.42 26.92
CA MET A 44 -27.09 24.46 27.82
C MET A 44 -26.41 25.54 26.99
N PRO A 45 -26.42 26.82 27.49
CA PRO A 45 -25.58 27.85 26.90
C PRO A 45 -24.10 27.48 26.99
N ASP A 46 -23.32 27.88 25.99
CA ASP A 46 -21.86 27.78 26.05
C ASP A 46 -21.29 28.70 27.14
N LEU A 47 -20.10 28.39 27.61
CA LEU A 47 -19.44 29.18 28.67
C LEU A 47 -19.32 30.65 28.31
N SER A 48 -19.07 30.95 27.04
CA SER A 48 -18.97 32.31 26.52
C SER A 48 -20.30 33.09 26.57
N LEU A 49 -21.43 32.36 26.54
CA LEU A 49 -22.79 32.97 26.57
C LEU A 49 -23.36 33.07 27.99
N MET A 50 -22.73 32.42 29.00
CA MET A 50 -23.26 32.45 30.36
C MET A 50 -23.28 33.85 30.97
N ASN A 51 -22.22 34.65 30.80
CA ASN A 51 -22.16 36.02 31.30
C ASN A 51 -23.17 36.96 30.62
N PRO A 52 -23.25 37.01 29.27
CA PRO A 52 -24.30 37.76 28.57
C PRO A 52 -25.71 37.39 29.01
N LEU A 53 -26.00 36.08 29.15
CA LEU A 53 -27.29 35.57 29.57
C LEU A 53 -27.63 36.01 31.02
N CYS A 54 -26.69 35.85 31.96
CA CYS A 54 -26.85 36.26 33.34
C CYS A 54 -27.09 37.78 33.44
N THR A 55 -26.34 38.57 32.68
CA THR A 55 -26.53 40.03 32.62
C THR A 55 -27.92 40.40 32.08
N ALA A 56 -28.36 39.78 30.99
CA ALA A 56 -29.67 40.03 30.39
C ALA A 56 -30.81 39.65 31.35
N LEU A 57 -30.68 38.56 32.09
CA LEU A 57 -31.66 38.05 33.05
C LEU A 57 -31.56 38.72 34.44
N GLY A 58 -30.47 39.43 34.76
CA GLY A 58 -30.24 40.05 36.08
C GLY A 58 -30.03 39.02 37.18
N ILE A 59 -29.28 37.95 36.87
CA ILE A 59 -28.95 36.86 37.78
C ILE A 59 -27.44 36.64 37.83
N THR A 60 -26.96 35.95 38.82
CA THR A 60 -25.56 35.52 38.91
C THR A 60 -25.34 34.16 38.23
N ILE A 61 -24.10 33.87 37.85
CA ILE A 61 -23.75 32.55 37.29
C ILE A 61 -24.10 31.44 38.29
N ASN A 62 -23.91 31.67 39.57
CA ASN A 62 -24.24 30.69 40.61
C ASN A 62 -25.73 30.38 40.68
N GLU A 63 -26.58 31.39 40.56
CA GLU A 63 -28.06 31.25 40.47
C GLU A 63 -28.43 30.48 39.20
N LEU A 64 -27.85 30.83 38.05
CA LEU A 64 -28.06 30.11 36.81
C LEU A 64 -27.73 28.61 36.94
N ILE A 65 -26.54 28.29 37.48
CA ILE A 65 -26.09 26.90 37.62
C ILE A 65 -26.90 26.15 38.69
N SER A 66 -27.37 26.85 39.73
CA SER A 66 -28.26 26.27 40.78
C SER A 66 -29.68 26.09 40.27
N GLY A 67 -30.11 26.89 39.27
CA GLY A 67 -31.47 26.88 38.76
C GLY A 67 -32.49 27.53 39.75
N GLU A 68 -32.01 28.39 40.63
CA GLU A 68 -32.83 29.08 41.63
C GLU A 68 -32.18 30.37 42.14
N ARG A 69 -32.99 31.30 42.73
CA ARG A 69 -32.48 32.50 43.41
C ARG A 69 -31.73 32.08 44.68
N ILE A 70 -30.57 32.71 44.94
CA ILE A 70 -29.72 32.39 46.10
C ILE A 70 -29.76 33.55 47.11
N ASN A 71 -30.11 33.25 48.37
CA ASN A 71 -30.03 34.25 49.44
C ASN A 71 -28.56 34.52 49.82
N LYS A 72 -28.26 35.77 50.22
CA LYS A 72 -26.88 36.18 50.60
C LYS A 72 -26.21 35.29 51.63
N THR A 73 -26.93 34.70 52.56
CA THR A 73 -26.40 33.82 53.61
C THR A 73 -25.99 32.44 53.10
N GLU A 74 -26.54 31.94 51.99
CA GLU A 74 -26.27 30.63 51.44
C GLU A 74 -25.32 30.69 50.22
N TYR A 75 -24.94 31.94 49.81
CA TYR A 75 -24.21 32.19 48.57
C TYR A 75 -22.90 31.40 48.49
N LEU A 76 -22.07 31.45 49.55
CA LEU A 76 -20.76 30.77 49.58
C LEU A 76 -20.87 29.26 49.53
N GLU A 77 -21.82 28.69 50.20
CA GLU A 77 -21.98 27.21 50.23
C GLU A 77 -22.46 26.71 48.87
N LYS A 78 -23.46 27.38 48.26
CA LYS A 78 -23.95 27.01 46.94
C LYS A 78 -22.92 27.26 45.86
N ALA A 79 -22.13 28.35 45.95
CA ALA A 79 -21.03 28.62 45.02
C ALA A 79 -19.98 27.50 45.05
N ASN A 80 -19.52 27.08 46.23
CA ASN A 80 -18.58 25.98 46.38
C ASN A 80 -19.12 24.65 45.82
N LYS A 81 -20.39 24.36 46.10
CA LYS A 81 -21.06 23.16 45.59
C LYS A 81 -21.17 23.15 44.06
N ASN A 82 -21.42 24.28 43.46
CA ASN A 82 -21.50 24.45 42.02
C ASN A 82 -20.13 24.31 41.34
N ILE A 83 -19.07 24.87 41.93
CA ILE A 83 -17.68 24.70 41.48
C ILE A 83 -17.30 23.24 41.51
N LEU A 84 -17.56 22.54 42.60
CA LEU A 84 -17.26 21.11 42.76
C LEU A 84 -18.00 20.25 41.70
N ARG A 85 -19.29 20.55 41.46
CA ARG A 85 -20.08 19.86 40.43
C ARG A 85 -19.50 20.06 39.03
N THR A 86 -19.08 21.28 38.73
CA THR A 86 -18.47 21.62 37.43
C THR A 86 -17.13 20.92 37.24
N ILE A 87 -16.28 20.92 38.26
CA ILE A 87 -14.99 20.17 38.26
C ILE A 87 -15.22 18.69 38.04
N ASN A 88 -16.15 18.06 38.76
CA ASN A 88 -16.45 16.64 38.65
C ASN A 88 -17.00 16.27 37.25
N TYR A 89 -17.86 17.12 36.68
CA TYR A 89 -18.37 16.92 35.31
C TYR A 89 -17.24 17.00 34.28
N THR A 90 -16.36 18.00 34.39
CA THR A 90 -15.21 18.19 33.52
C THR A 90 -14.24 17.01 33.61
N ASN A 91 -13.94 16.55 34.83
CA ASN A 91 -13.07 15.40 35.05
C ASN A 91 -13.64 14.10 34.45
N LYS A 92 -14.95 13.86 34.57
CA LYS A 92 -15.60 12.71 33.91
C LYS A 92 -15.49 12.79 32.39
N LYS A 93 -15.68 13.98 31.79
CA LYS A 93 -15.56 14.19 30.35
C LYS A 93 -14.12 13.95 29.88
N ILE A 94 -13.12 14.50 30.59
CA ILE A 94 -11.70 14.29 30.31
C ILE A 94 -11.32 12.82 30.40
N ASN A 95 -11.76 12.11 31.44
CA ASN A 95 -11.47 10.69 31.60
C ASN A 95 -12.08 9.83 30.48
N LYS A 96 -13.30 10.18 30.01
CA LYS A 96 -13.92 9.52 28.87
C LYS A 96 -13.11 9.74 27.58
N ILE A 97 -12.63 10.96 27.33
CA ILE A 97 -11.78 11.29 26.17
C ILE A 97 -10.45 10.53 26.26
N LYS A 98 -9.80 10.52 27.44
CA LYS A 98 -8.54 9.75 27.66
C LYS A 98 -8.73 8.25 27.41
N LEU A 99 -9.87 7.68 27.82
CA LEU A 99 -10.19 6.29 27.58
C LEU A 99 -10.38 6.01 26.07
N MET A 100 -11.14 6.85 25.38
CA MET A 100 -11.34 6.74 23.93
C MET A 100 -10.00 6.81 23.19
N PHE A 101 -9.12 7.72 23.59
CA PHE A 101 -7.79 7.86 23.00
C PHE A 101 -6.91 6.62 23.22
N LYS A 102 -6.94 6.03 24.43
CA LYS A 102 -6.24 4.76 24.71
C LYS A 102 -6.76 3.60 23.85
N ILE A 103 -8.09 3.53 23.69
CA ILE A 103 -8.71 2.49 22.83
C ILE A 103 -8.29 2.67 21.39
N SER A 104 -8.31 3.91 20.86
CA SER A 104 -7.90 4.18 19.47
C SER A 104 -6.43 3.82 19.21
N ILE A 105 -5.53 4.13 20.14
CA ILE A 105 -4.13 3.69 20.05
C ILE A 105 -4.01 2.17 20.03
N GLY A 106 -4.76 1.49 20.91
CA GLY A 106 -4.79 0.01 20.93
C GLY A 106 -5.26 -0.60 19.61
N VAL A 107 -6.30 -0.03 19.00
CA VAL A 107 -6.82 -0.48 17.69
C VAL A 107 -5.78 -0.24 16.58
N ILE A 108 -5.13 0.93 16.55
CA ILE A 108 -4.09 1.24 15.56
C ILE A 108 -2.92 0.27 15.71
N LEU A 109 -2.48 -0.02 16.93
CA LEU A 109 -1.41 -0.98 17.19
C LEU A 109 -1.79 -2.38 16.72
N LEU A 110 -3.03 -2.82 16.98
CA LEU A 110 -3.54 -4.12 16.52
C LEU A 110 -3.52 -4.21 14.99
N ILE A 111 -4.00 -3.17 14.30
CA ILE A 111 -3.98 -3.11 12.83
C ILE A 111 -2.54 -3.19 12.33
N PHE A 112 -1.62 -2.44 12.94
CA PHE A 112 -0.21 -2.47 12.55
C PHE A 112 0.41 -3.87 12.71
N VAL A 113 0.17 -4.52 13.86
CA VAL A 113 0.66 -5.89 14.08
C VAL A 113 0.07 -6.87 13.08
N THR A 114 -1.23 -6.77 12.76
CA THR A 114 -1.84 -7.64 11.74
C THR A 114 -1.23 -7.42 10.35
N LEU A 115 -0.99 -6.18 9.94
CA LEU A 115 -0.35 -5.88 8.65
C LEU A 115 1.07 -6.43 8.58
N VAL A 116 1.85 -6.30 9.66
CA VAL A 116 3.20 -6.87 9.74
C VAL A 116 3.18 -8.39 9.66
N THR A 117 2.24 -9.05 10.35
CA THR A 117 2.12 -10.52 10.29
C THR A 117 1.72 -11.01 8.89
N LEU A 118 0.78 -10.33 8.23
CA LEU A 118 0.39 -10.64 6.84
C LEU A 118 1.57 -10.45 5.88
N PHE A 119 2.33 -9.38 6.05
CA PHE A 119 3.55 -9.15 5.28
C PHE A 119 4.60 -10.27 5.45
N ILE A 120 4.85 -10.70 6.70
CA ILE A 120 5.78 -11.81 7.00
C ILE A 120 5.29 -13.11 6.35
N ILE A 121 3.99 -13.39 6.38
CA ILE A 121 3.41 -14.57 5.71
C ILE A 121 3.69 -14.52 4.22
N ASP A 122 3.43 -13.39 3.54
CA ASP A 122 3.66 -13.25 2.11
C ASP A 122 5.15 -13.37 1.76
N VAL A 123 6.06 -12.79 2.56
CA VAL A 123 7.51 -12.96 2.37
C VAL A 123 7.94 -14.42 2.47
N ASN A 124 7.40 -15.18 3.44
CA ASN A 124 7.71 -16.60 3.56
C ASN A 124 7.15 -17.42 2.38
N ARG A 125 5.95 -17.08 1.89
CA ARG A 125 5.37 -17.73 0.71
C ARG A 125 6.19 -17.47 -0.55
N ILE A 126 6.67 -16.24 -0.74
CA ILE A 126 7.59 -15.89 -1.85
C ILE A 126 8.87 -16.74 -1.79
N LYS A 127 9.49 -16.87 -0.60
CA LYS A 127 10.67 -17.70 -0.42
C LYS A 127 10.43 -19.19 -0.78
N ASN A 128 9.19 -19.65 -0.57
CA ASN A 128 8.79 -21.04 -0.89
C ASN A 128 8.22 -21.18 -2.31
N ASN A 129 8.32 -20.15 -3.16
CA ASN A 129 7.74 -20.10 -4.51
C ASN A 129 6.22 -20.31 -4.53
N GLU A 130 5.53 -19.86 -3.47
CA GLU A 130 4.07 -19.89 -3.37
C GLU A 130 3.45 -18.53 -3.72
N PRO A 131 2.21 -18.49 -4.25
CA PRO A 131 1.54 -17.24 -4.54
C PRO A 131 1.29 -16.42 -3.26
N VAL A 132 1.46 -15.11 -3.33
CA VAL A 132 1.10 -14.19 -2.25
C VAL A 132 -0.41 -14.19 -2.00
N LEU A 133 -0.82 -13.98 -0.73
CA LEU A 133 -2.23 -14.00 -0.33
C LEU A 133 -2.79 -12.61 -0.09
N PHE A 134 -1.96 -11.68 0.42
CA PHE A 134 -2.44 -10.41 0.98
C PHE A 134 -1.84 -9.19 0.30
N SER A 135 -0.63 -9.26 -0.25
CA SER A 135 -0.02 -8.14 -0.94
C SER A 135 -0.56 -8.04 -2.37
N THR A 136 -1.59 -7.21 -2.56
CA THR A 136 -2.05 -6.78 -3.89
C THR A 136 -1.18 -5.64 -4.46
N TRP A 137 -0.29 -5.10 -3.67
CA TRP A 137 0.67 -4.08 -4.08
C TRP A 137 1.74 -4.80 -4.88
N GLY A 138 1.75 -4.55 -6.20
CA GLY A 138 2.69 -5.15 -7.11
C GLY A 138 4.11 -5.05 -6.55
N TYR A 139 4.54 -6.09 -5.89
CA TYR A 139 5.94 -6.34 -5.67
C TYR A 139 6.52 -6.59 -7.06
N ASN A 140 6.94 -5.53 -7.70
CA ASN A 140 7.99 -5.64 -8.67
C ASN A 140 9.19 -6.12 -7.85
N TYR A 141 9.44 -7.42 -7.88
CA TYR A 141 10.70 -7.95 -7.44
C TYR A 141 11.74 -7.33 -8.39
N ALA A 142 12.29 -6.20 -7.97
CA ALA A 142 13.47 -5.67 -8.62
C ALA A 142 14.61 -6.56 -8.14
N PRO A 143 15.26 -7.33 -9.02
CA PRO A 143 16.49 -8.01 -8.65
C PRO A 143 17.44 -6.95 -8.11
N ALA A 144 18.13 -7.26 -7.02
CA ALA A 144 19.27 -6.45 -6.60
C ALA A 144 20.16 -6.28 -7.84
N ILE A 145 20.54 -5.05 -8.18
CA ILE A 145 21.49 -4.78 -9.25
C ILE A 145 22.77 -5.52 -8.84
N ASP A 146 23.03 -6.64 -9.49
CA ASP A 146 24.25 -7.39 -9.26
C ASP A 146 25.38 -6.72 -10.04
N LEU A 147 26.51 -6.52 -9.40
CA LEU A 147 27.71 -5.96 -10.02
C LEU A 147 28.24 -6.84 -11.17
N HIS A 148 27.79 -8.11 -11.25
CA HIS A 148 28.21 -9.10 -12.24
C HIS A 148 27.14 -9.40 -13.31
N GLU A 149 26.06 -8.62 -13.37
CA GLU A 149 24.94 -8.86 -14.31
C GLU A 149 25.44 -8.92 -15.77
N GLU A 150 26.31 -8.00 -16.16
CA GLU A 150 26.89 -7.94 -17.53
C GLU A 150 27.74 -9.18 -17.84
N GLU A 151 28.59 -9.64 -16.92
CA GLU A 151 29.43 -10.84 -17.09
C GLU A 151 28.57 -12.11 -17.20
N ILE A 152 27.49 -12.18 -16.41
CA ILE A 152 26.51 -13.27 -16.42
C ILE A 152 25.72 -13.27 -17.75
N GLU A 153 25.31 -12.11 -18.26
CA GLU A 153 24.63 -11.99 -19.55
C GLU A 153 25.53 -12.47 -20.69
N ILE A 154 26.81 -12.11 -20.67
CA ILE A 154 27.81 -12.61 -21.63
C ILE A 154 27.89 -14.14 -21.58
N ALA A 155 28.03 -14.74 -20.37
CA ALA A 155 28.10 -16.18 -20.19
C ALA A 155 26.84 -16.90 -20.74
N ILE A 156 25.66 -16.35 -20.52
CA ILE A 156 24.41 -16.91 -21.05
C ILE A 156 24.37 -16.80 -22.57
N LYS A 157 24.78 -15.66 -23.14
CA LYS A 157 24.81 -15.44 -24.58
C LYS A 157 25.74 -16.41 -25.26
N ASP A 158 26.95 -16.56 -24.76
CA ASP A 158 27.98 -17.50 -25.28
C ASP A 158 27.49 -18.95 -25.24
N TYR A 159 26.89 -19.36 -24.11
CA TYR A 159 26.28 -20.68 -23.97
C TYR A 159 25.17 -20.94 -25.01
N LEU A 160 24.29 -19.98 -25.24
CA LEU A 160 23.17 -20.10 -26.18
C LEU A 160 23.66 -20.16 -27.62
N VAL A 161 24.65 -19.34 -27.98
CA VAL A 161 25.25 -19.32 -29.31
C VAL A 161 25.95 -20.64 -29.56
N GLU A 162 26.77 -21.13 -28.61
CA GLU A 162 27.48 -22.44 -28.73
C GLU A 162 26.48 -23.60 -28.84
N LYS A 163 25.36 -23.54 -28.11
CA LYS A 163 24.30 -24.54 -28.20
C LYS A 163 23.65 -24.52 -29.57
N SER A 164 23.31 -23.35 -30.09
CA SER A 164 22.73 -23.20 -31.42
C SER A 164 23.67 -23.68 -32.54
N ASP A 165 24.96 -23.37 -32.43
CA ASP A 165 25.97 -23.79 -33.41
C ASP A 165 26.26 -25.33 -33.40
N LYS A 166 25.93 -26.04 -32.30
CA LYS A 166 26.03 -27.49 -32.21
C LYS A 166 24.86 -28.24 -32.83
N GLU A 167 23.74 -27.57 -33.09
CA GLU A 167 22.62 -28.18 -33.78
C GLU A 167 22.91 -28.38 -35.27
N PRO A 168 22.43 -29.48 -35.89
CA PRO A 168 22.63 -29.71 -37.31
C PRO A 168 22.09 -28.55 -38.15
N ALA A 169 22.93 -27.97 -39.01
CA ALA A 169 22.51 -26.94 -39.92
C ALA A 169 21.74 -27.55 -41.12
N HIS A 170 20.65 -26.91 -41.53
CA HIS A 170 19.89 -27.31 -42.71
C HIS A 170 20.50 -26.71 -44.01
N TYR A 171 21.19 -25.58 -43.86
CA TYR A 171 21.80 -24.84 -44.96
C TYR A 171 23.28 -24.51 -44.70
N GLU A 172 24.12 -24.48 -45.75
CA GLU A 172 25.56 -24.29 -45.62
C GLU A 172 25.97 -22.97 -44.95
N SER A 173 25.15 -21.94 -45.06
CA SER A 173 25.41 -20.59 -44.49
C SER A 173 24.53 -20.28 -43.27
N GLU A 174 23.96 -21.32 -42.66
CA GLU A 174 23.02 -21.11 -41.53
C GLU A 174 23.77 -20.65 -40.29
N LYS A 175 23.19 -19.64 -39.62
CA LYS A 175 23.67 -19.10 -38.34
C LYS A 175 22.51 -18.82 -37.41
N GLY A 176 22.69 -19.23 -36.15
CA GLY A 176 21.77 -18.87 -35.07
C GLY A 176 22.08 -17.53 -34.45
N PHE A 177 21.02 -16.78 -34.13
CA PHE A 177 21.06 -15.52 -33.42
C PHE A 177 20.17 -15.60 -32.22
N VAL A 178 20.63 -15.07 -31.09
CA VAL A 178 19.92 -15.17 -29.81
C VAL A 178 19.77 -13.82 -29.16
N SER A 179 18.61 -13.61 -28.56
CA SER A 179 18.32 -12.47 -27.69
C SER A 179 17.48 -12.96 -26.51
N PHE A 180 17.63 -12.35 -25.35
CA PHE A 180 16.91 -12.78 -24.17
C PHE A 180 16.62 -11.62 -23.22
N LYS A 181 15.61 -11.82 -22.37
CA LYS A 181 15.27 -10.94 -21.24
C LYS A 181 15.37 -11.72 -19.94
N ILE A 182 16.21 -11.25 -19.03
CA ILE A 182 16.26 -11.78 -17.64
C ILE A 182 15.08 -11.21 -16.85
N TYR A 183 14.36 -12.10 -16.18
CA TYR A 183 13.25 -11.75 -15.27
C TYR A 183 13.66 -11.80 -13.81
N LEU A 184 14.60 -12.67 -13.46
CA LEU A 184 15.10 -12.82 -12.11
C LEU A 184 16.51 -13.41 -12.14
N LEU A 185 17.40 -12.75 -11.40
CA LEU A 185 18.71 -13.26 -11.02
C LEU A 185 18.66 -13.57 -9.52
N GLU A 186 18.74 -14.84 -9.16
CA GLU A 186 18.65 -15.31 -7.78
C GLU A 186 20.01 -15.83 -7.33
N GLU A 187 20.72 -15.07 -6.50
CA GLU A 187 21.97 -15.48 -5.90
C GLU A 187 21.75 -16.63 -4.90
N LYS A 188 22.43 -17.74 -5.06
CA LYS A 188 22.37 -18.90 -4.17
C LYS A 188 23.58 -18.99 -3.25
N GLU A 189 24.73 -18.63 -3.74
CA GLU A 189 25.96 -18.55 -3.00
C GLU A 189 26.69 -17.27 -3.44
N LYS A 190 27.13 -16.47 -2.48
CA LYS A 190 27.62 -15.11 -2.69
C LYS A 190 28.69 -15.05 -3.80
N ASN A 191 28.34 -14.38 -4.89
CA ASN A 191 29.14 -14.19 -6.11
C ASN A 191 29.63 -15.48 -6.79
N LEU A 192 29.12 -16.66 -6.41
CA LEU A 192 29.62 -17.94 -6.92
C LEU A 192 28.56 -18.77 -7.64
N HIS A 193 27.29 -18.59 -7.30
CA HIS A 193 26.23 -19.43 -7.84
C HIS A 193 24.90 -18.69 -7.97
N TYR A 194 24.38 -18.67 -9.19
CA TYR A 194 23.13 -17.99 -9.52
C TYR A 194 22.14 -18.91 -10.22
N ASN A 195 20.87 -18.80 -9.87
CA ASN A 195 19.76 -19.23 -10.70
C ASN A 195 19.22 -18.03 -11.48
N ILE A 196 19.17 -18.15 -12.80
CA ILE A 196 18.70 -17.08 -13.67
C ILE A 196 17.51 -17.56 -14.45
N TYR A 197 16.47 -16.76 -14.44
CA TYR A 197 15.21 -17.05 -15.12
C TYR A 197 15.04 -16.03 -16.24
N ALA A 198 15.05 -16.50 -17.48
CA ALA A 198 15.00 -15.66 -18.65
C ALA A 198 14.02 -16.18 -19.69
N TRP A 199 13.57 -15.31 -20.57
CA TRP A 199 12.91 -15.69 -21.80
C TRP A 199 13.91 -15.52 -22.93
N VAL A 200 14.05 -16.54 -23.77
CA VAL A 200 15.01 -16.58 -24.86
C VAL A 200 14.25 -16.63 -26.18
N LEU A 201 14.64 -15.76 -27.09
CA LEU A 201 14.28 -15.80 -28.50
C LEU A 201 15.51 -16.23 -29.28
N GLU A 202 15.40 -17.33 -30.01
CA GLU A 202 16.41 -17.85 -30.91
C GLU A 202 15.84 -17.92 -32.31
N GLU A 203 16.60 -17.43 -33.31
CA GLU A 203 16.19 -17.48 -34.71
C GLU A 203 17.40 -17.87 -35.56
N LYS A 204 17.21 -18.78 -36.50
CA LYS A 204 18.23 -19.22 -37.46
C LYS A 204 17.97 -18.63 -38.81
N TYR A 205 19.03 -18.10 -39.44
CA TYR A 205 19.00 -17.49 -40.73
C TYR A 205 20.11 -18.03 -41.63
N TYR A 206 19.85 -18.06 -42.92
CA TYR A 206 20.81 -18.43 -43.93
C TYR A 206 20.78 -17.46 -45.11
N LYS A 207 21.87 -17.45 -45.94
CA LYS A 207 21.95 -16.62 -47.10
C LYS A 207 21.80 -17.48 -48.34
N GLU A 208 20.84 -17.16 -49.19
CA GLU A 208 20.58 -17.79 -50.48
C GLU A 208 20.36 -16.71 -51.56
N ASN A 209 21.04 -16.82 -52.70
CA ASN A 209 20.96 -15.86 -53.79
C ASN A 209 21.11 -14.39 -53.37
N ASN A 210 21.96 -14.10 -52.42
CA ASN A 210 22.21 -12.79 -51.83
C ASN A 210 21.04 -12.23 -50.96
N GLU A 211 20.04 -13.06 -50.69
CA GLU A 211 18.95 -12.74 -49.77
C GLU A 211 19.14 -13.48 -48.46
N ILE A 212 18.77 -12.80 -47.34
CA ILE A 212 18.81 -13.40 -45.99
C ILE A 212 17.42 -13.95 -45.70
N LYS A 213 17.33 -15.26 -45.45
CA LYS A 213 16.08 -15.95 -45.18
C LYS A 213 16.11 -16.59 -43.80
N LYS A 214 14.95 -16.55 -43.11
CA LYS A 214 14.76 -17.24 -41.84
C LYS A 214 14.48 -18.72 -42.10
N ASP A 215 15.21 -19.60 -41.43
CA ASP A 215 14.97 -21.04 -41.42
C ASP A 215 13.98 -21.44 -40.30
N SER A 216 14.35 -21.17 -39.06
CA SER A 216 13.62 -21.64 -37.89
C SER A 216 13.73 -20.63 -36.74
N GLY A 217 13.02 -20.89 -35.64
CA GLY A 217 13.16 -20.13 -34.44
C GLY A 217 12.36 -20.70 -33.28
N SER A 218 12.77 -20.36 -32.08
CA SER A 218 12.10 -20.71 -30.84
C SER A 218 11.96 -19.49 -29.94
N SER A 219 10.90 -19.46 -29.14
CA SER A 219 10.62 -18.41 -28.16
C SER A 219 10.15 -19.09 -26.89
N ILE A 220 11.08 -19.35 -25.96
CA ILE A 220 10.82 -20.21 -24.78
C ILE A 220 11.51 -19.70 -23.53
N PRO A 221 10.94 -19.98 -22.32
CA PRO A 221 11.56 -19.63 -21.06
C PRO A 221 12.66 -20.63 -20.68
N TYR A 222 13.74 -20.09 -20.11
CA TYR A 222 14.87 -20.84 -19.58
C TYR A 222 15.09 -20.57 -18.10
N LYS A 223 15.53 -21.59 -17.38
CA LYS A 223 16.24 -21.46 -16.12
C LYS A 223 17.69 -21.84 -16.36
N PHE A 224 18.63 -20.93 -16.12
CA PHE A 224 20.05 -21.19 -16.14
C PHE A 224 20.59 -21.35 -14.72
N VAL A 225 21.57 -22.21 -14.54
CA VAL A 225 22.42 -22.31 -13.36
C VAL A 225 23.79 -21.79 -13.75
N VAL A 226 24.15 -20.60 -13.31
CA VAL A 226 25.44 -19.99 -13.60
C VAL A 226 26.35 -20.11 -12.38
N LYS A 227 27.60 -20.46 -12.59
CA LYS A 227 28.62 -20.59 -11.56
C LYS A 227 29.87 -19.81 -11.94
N TYR A 228 30.54 -19.27 -10.93
CA TYR A 228 31.86 -18.68 -11.09
C TYR A 228 32.93 -19.78 -10.94
N LEU A 229 33.65 -20.07 -12.01
CA LEU A 229 34.66 -21.13 -12.09
C LEU A 229 35.86 -20.60 -12.89
N ASP A 230 37.08 -20.82 -12.41
CA ASP A 230 38.33 -20.45 -13.10
C ASP A 230 38.37 -18.97 -13.57
N ASP A 231 37.88 -18.05 -12.69
CA ASP A 231 37.79 -16.60 -12.89
C ASP A 231 36.79 -16.15 -13.95
N GLU A 232 35.84 -17.02 -14.35
CA GLU A 232 34.79 -16.70 -15.31
C GLU A 232 33.41 -17.20 -14.84
N TYR A 233 32.34 -16.53 -15.28
CA TYR A 233 30.99 -17.07 -15.12
C TYR A 233 30.67 -18.02 -16.27
N VAL A 234 30.19 -19.21 -15.91
CA VAL A 234 29.83 -20.24 -16.89
C VAL A 234 28.45 -20.82 -16.60
N VAL A 235 27.69 -21.14 -17.64
CA VAL A 235 26.42 -21.84 -17.51
C VAL A 235 26.69 -23.32 -17.24
N ALA A 236 26.48 -23.74 -15.99
CA ALA A 236 26.71 -25.13 -15.55
C ALA A 236 25.51 -26.05 -15.85
N ASP A 237 24.28 -25.53 -15.90
CA ASP A 237 23.07 -26.31 -16.23
C ASP A 237 22.01 -25.35 -16.82
N SER A 238 21.14 -25.91 -17.66
CA SER A 238 19.96 -25.18 -18.16
C SER A 238 18.73 -26.06 -18.22
N ARG A 239 17.57 -25.50 -17.93
CA ARG A 239 16.29 -26.22 -17.94
C ARG A 239 15.24 -25.42 -18.67
N ILE A 240 14.48 -26.10 -19.51
CA ILE A 240 13.33 -25.59 -20.23
C ILE A 240 12.08 -26.43 -19.89
N PRO A 241 10.87 -25.88 -19.95
CA PRO A 241 9.67 -26.68 -19.82
C PRO A 241 9.50 -27.59 -21.05
N ARG A 242 8.99 -28.79 -20.83
CA ARG A 242 8.63 -29.70 -21.92
C ARG A 242 7.34 -29.25 -22.59
N ASP A 243 7.21 -29.55 -23.85
CA ASP A 243 6.03 -29.19 -24.64
C ASP A 243 4.77 -29.99 -24.27
N GLY A 244 3.62 -29.49 -24.75
CA GLY A 244 2.33 -30.14 -24.65
C GLY A 244 1.75 -30.17 -23.22
N SER A 245 1.20 -31.31 -22.82
CA SER A 245 0.46 -31.46 -21.55
C SER A 245 1.34 -31.27 -20.29
N LEU A 246 2.65 -31.35 -20.44
CA LEU A 246 3.61 -31.20 -19.34
C LEU A 246 4.05 -29.75 -19.13
N TYR A 247 3.83 -28.86 -20.09
CA TYR A 247 4.30 -27.46 -20.06
C TYR A 247 3.89 -26.73 -18.77
N ILE A 248 2.62 -26.74 -18.43
CA ILE A 248 2.11 -26.03 -17.24
C ILE A 248 2.71 -26.60 -15.95
N LYS A 249 2.91 -27.92 -15.88
CA LYS A 249 3.52 -28.57 -14.72
C LYS A 249 4.98 -28.17 -14.59
N ASP A 250 5.71 -28.19 -15.69
CA ASP A 250 7.14 -27.85 -15.71
C ASP A 250 7.34 -26.35 -15.42
N MET A 251 6.52 -25.47 -15.98
CA MET A 251 6.53 -24.05 -15.63
C MET A 251 6.39 -23.83 -14.12
N LYS A 252 5.49 -24.53 -13.45
CA LYS A 252 5.32 -24.43 -11.99
C LYS A 252 6.50 -24.97 -11.19
N ASN A 253 7.18 -25.98 -11.71
CA ASN A 253 8.29 -26.64 -11.01
C ASN A 253 9.63 -25.92 -11.22
N ILE A 254 9.83 -25.31 -12.39
CA ILE A 254 11.09 -24.69 -12.79
C ILE A 254 11.14 -23.22 -12.39
N PHE A 255 10.03 -22.48 -12.55
CA PHE A 255 9.98 -21.02 -12.42
C PHE A 255 9.23 -20.58 -11.17
N PRO A 256 9.78 -19.61 -10.40
CA PRO A 256 9.08 -18.96 -9.30
C PRO A 256 7.74 -18.33 -9.74
N TYR A 257 6.79 -18.26 -8.82
CA TYR A 257 5.45 -17.75 -9.13
C TYR A 257 5.46 -16.32 -9.74
N LEU A 258 6.25 -15.41 -9.16
CA LEU A 258 6.33 -14.02 -9.65
C LEU A 258 6.94 -13.96 -11.06
N VAL A 259 7.99 -14.72 -11.30
CA VAL A 259 8.62 -14.82 -12.63
C VAL A 259 7.61 -15.32 -13.68
N ARG A 260 6.81 -16.35 -13.35
CA ARG A 260 5.78 -16.84 -14.28
C ARG A 260 4.73 -15.78 -14.59
N LYS A 261 4.30 -15.04 -13.56
CA LYS A 261 3.33 -13.96 -13.72
C LYS A 261 3.84 -12.86 -14.64
N ASP A 262 5.13 -12.48 -14.48
CA ASP A 262 5.74 -11.47 -15.34
C ASP A 262 5.99 -11.99 -16.77
N MET A 263 6.19 -13.31 -16.94
CA MET A 263 6.30 -13.95 -18.25
C MET A 263 4.97 -14.10 -18.99
N ASP A 264 3.82 -14.10 -18.28
CA ASP A 264 2.50 -14.25 -18.90
C ASP A 264 2.19 -13.11 -19.91
N ASP A 265 2.75 -11.93 -19.70
CA ASP A 265 2.50 -10.75 -20.54
C ASP A 265 3.54 -10.55 -21.66
N ILE A 266 4.48 -11.47 -21.87
CA ILE A 266 5.64 -11.31 -22.77
C ILE A 266 5.27 -10.98 -24.21
N TYR A 267 4.16 -11.49 -24.71
CA TYR A 267 3.67 -11.24 -26.08
C TYR A 267 2.85 -9.95 -26.20
N ILE A 268 2.60 -9.25 -25.07
CA ILE A 268 1.74 -8.08 -25.01
C ILE A 268 2.53 -6.83 -24.57
N ASP A 269 3.59 -7.02 -23.76
CA ASP A 269 4.38 -5.93 -23.15
C ASP A 269 5.47 -5.33 -24.06
N GLY A 270 5.52 -5.75 -25.32
CA GLY A 270 6.53 -5.30 -26.31
C GLY A 270 7.91 -5.93 -26.10
N THR A 271 8.03 -6.96 -25.28
CA THR A 271 9.31 -7.63 -25.03
C THR A 271 9.76 -8.43 -26.26
N ILE A 272 8.88 -9.20 -26.88
CA ILE A 272 9.22 -10.00 -28.07
C ILE A 272 9.69 -9.09 -29.22
N GLU A 273 9.02 -7.97 -29.43
CA GLU A 273 9.42 -7.00 -30.45
C GLU A 273 10.84 -6.45 -30.21
N ARG A 274 11.21 -6.16 -28.95
CA ARG A 274 12.57 -5.72 -28.58
C ARG A 274 13.61 -6.80 -28.83
N LEU A 275 13.33 -8.05 -28.48
CA LEU A 275 14.22 -9.17 -28.71
C LEU A 275 14.41 -9.41 -30.23
N GLN A 276 13.35 -9.27 -31.02
CA GLN A 276 13.43 -9.34 -32.48
C GLN A 276 14.28 -8.23 -33.08
N LEU A 277 14.17 -7.00 -32.58
CA LEU A 277 15.00 -5.88 -33.04
C LEU A 277 16.48 -6.13 -32.76
N ASP A 278 16.81 -6.63 -31.58
CA ASP A 278 18.21 -7.00 -31.25
C ASP A 278 18.73 -8.09 -32.22
N ILE A 279 17.96 -9.13 -32.50
CA ILE A 279 18.32 -10.16 -33.48
C ILE A 279 18.53 -9.54 -34.89
N GLN A 280 17.68 -8.62 -35.32
CA GLN A 280 17.83 -7.98 -36.59
C GLN A 280 19.12 -7.13 -36.72
N GLU A 281 19.56 -6.52 -35.63
CA GLU A 281 20.84 -5.82 -35.58
C GLU A 281 22.02 -6.82 -35.68
N GLN A 282 21.95 -7.95 -34.94
CA GLN A 282 22.96 -9.00 -35.02
C GLN A 282 23.09 -9.58 -36.45
N ILE A 283 21.95 -9.81 -37.14
CA ILE A 283 21.91 -10.29 -38.51
C ILE A 283 22.61 -9.31 -39.47
N LYS A 284 22.30 -8.00 -39.33
CA LYS A 284 22.94 -6.96 -40.14
C LYS A 284 24.45 -6.96 -39.92
N LEU A 285 24.90 -7.02 -38.69
CA LEU A 285 26.33 -7.05 -38.37
C LEU A 285 27.05 -8.31 -38.90
N TYR A 286 26.36 -9.44 -38.97
CA TYR A 286 26.94 -10.69 -39.43
C TYR A 286 27.00 -10.82 -40.96
N PHE A 287 25.90 -10.58 -41.66
CA PHE A 287 25.78 -10.80 -43.09
C PHE A 287 26.21 -9.62 -44.00
N HIS A 288 26.41 -8.42 -43.40
CA HIS A 288 26.88 -7.24 -44.15
C HIS A 288 28.36 -6.91 -43.92
N LYS A 289 29.09 -7.80 -43.22
CA LYS A 289 30.56 -7.80 -43.24
C LYS A 289 31.08 -8.41 -44.52
#